data_f68a8b9ef8e3b4852d9fbb4348cf8488
#
_entry.id   f68a8b9ef8e3b4852d9fbb4348cf8488
#
_cell.length_a   1.000
_cell.length_b   1.000
_cell.length_c   1.000
_cell.angle_alpha   90.00
_cell.angle_beta   90.00
_cell.angle_gamma   90.00
#
_symmetry.space_group_name_H-M   'P 1'
#
loop_
_entity.id
_entity.type
_entity.pdbx_description
1 polymer ?
#
loop_
_entity_poly.entity_id
_entity_poly.type
_entity_poly.pdbx_seq_one_letter_code
_entity_poly.pdbx_strand_id
1 'polypeptide(L)'
;MAYLPQHIGNVLQEAAINKTALTKGMIVRMRYKRLDGKSKEYWVLILQPRWRGPTDENYLIHALNLDALPIAEFFRLVEETGVIGSKSLWKDRRLDVEKLQLDMSSRRFYNSNLKDAKVLGSAYRTYLFKNVASVRVCDYNFGTSVEDFGIED
;
A
#
# COMPACT_ATOMS: atom_id res chain seq x y z
N MET A 1 16.52 -3.20 9.68
CA MET A 1 15.90 -4.40 9.28
C MET A 1 14.59 -4.16 8.62
N ALA A 2 14.42 -4.71 7.56
CA ALA A 2 13.25 -4.45 6.77
C ALA A 2 12.29 -5.63 6.81
N TYR A 3 11.01 -5.33 6.81
CA TYR A 3 9.99 -6.32 6.51
C TYR A 3 9.89 -6.57 5.00
N LEU A 4 10.53 -5.71 4.21
CA LEU A 4 10.49 -5.74 2.76
C LEU A 4 10.81 -7.11 2.15
N PRO A 5 11.87 -7.85 2.58
CA PRO A 5 12.13 -9.18 2.01
C PRO A 5 10.97 -10.15 2.18
N GLN A 6 10.23 -10.05 3.29
CA GLN A 6 9.07 -10.91 3.53
C GLN A 6 7.94 -10.60 2.56
N HIS A 7 7.74 -9.32 2.27
CA HIS A 7 6.70 -8.88 1.33
C HIS A 7 7.08 -9.16 -0.11
N ILE A 8 8.34 -8.95 -0.47
CA ILE A 8 8.83 -9.19 -1.84
C ILE A 8 8.62 -10.65 -2.24
N GLY A 9 8.80 -11.59 -1.31
CA GLY A 9 8.59 -13.00 -1.59
C GLY A 9 7.17 -13.35 -2.04
N ASN A 10 6.23 -12.45 -1.85
CA ASN A 10 4.84 -12.64 -2.24
C ASN A 10 4.47 -11.91 -3.54
N VAL A 11 5.42 -11.26 -4.17
CA VAL A 11 5.20 -10.59 -5.46
C VAL A 11 5.45 -11.58 -6.57
N LEU A 12 4.42 -11.88 -7.37
CA LEU A 12 4.50 -12.86 -8.44
C LEU A 12 5.02 -12.23 -9.73
N GLN A 13 4.62 -11.02 -10.01
CA GLN A 13 5.06 -10.27 -11.19
C GLN A 13 4.76 -8.78 -10.99
N GLU A 14 5.35 -7.95 -11.84
CA GLU A 14 5.16 -6.50 -11.80
C GLU A 14 4.98 -5.96 -13.21
N ALA A 15 4.31 -4.82 -13.31
CA ALA A 15 4.20 -4.10 -14.58
C ALA A 15 4.23 -2.60 -14.33
N ALA A 16 4.95 -1.87 -15.18
CA ALA A 16 4.96 -0.42 -15.12
C ALA A 16 3.59 0.14 -15.46
N ILE A 17 3.17 1.15 -14.71
CA ILE A 17 1.92 1.88 -14.99
C ILE A 17 2.19 3.38 -14.87
N ASN A 18 1.31 4.18 -15.43
CA ASN A 18 1.35 5.61 -15.22
C ASN A 18 0.87 5.90 -13.79
N LYS A 19 1.54 6.83 -13.10
CA LYS A 19 1.13 7.19 -11.74
C LYS A 19 -0.31 7.71 -11.64
N THR A 20 -0.84 8.24 -12.74
CA THR A 20 -2.25 8.66 -12.80
C THR A 20 -3.22 7.48 -12.80
N ALA A 21 -2.73 6.27 -13.03
CA ALA A 21 -3.54 5.05 -12.97
C ALA A 21 -3.56 4.39 -11.61
N LEU A 22 -2.88 4.95 -10.62
CA LEU A 22 -2.92 4.44 -9.25
C LEU A 22 -4.35 4.38 -8.75
N THR A 23 -4.68 3.28 -8.08
CA THR A 23 -6.03 3.03 -7.55
C THR A 23 -5.92 2.57 -6.10
N LYS A 24 -6.93 2.91 -5.30
CA LYS A 24 -7.00 2.47 -3.90
C LYS A 24 -6.86 0.95 -3.79
N GLY A 25 -6.01 0.52 -2.88
CA GLY A 25 -5.81 -0.89 -2.58
C GLY A 25 -4.77 -1.59 -3.44
N MET A 26 -4.16 -0.90 -4.40
CA MET A 26 -3.04 -1.47 -5.16
C MET A 26 -1.80 -1.59 -4.29
N ILE A 27 -1.03 -2.65 -4.50
CA ILE A 27 0.33 -2.74 -3.98
C ILE A 27 1.25 -2.39 -5.13
N VAL A 28 2.13 -1.42 -4.88
CA VAL A 28 3.02 -0.89 -5.91
C VAL A 28 4.43 -0.72 -5.38
N ARG A 29 5.38 -0.78 -6.31
CA ARG A 29 6.74 -0.35 -6.08
C ARG A 29 6.90 1.03 -6.71
N MET A 30 7.23 2.01 -5.88
CA MET A 30 7.22 3.42 -6.26
C MET A 30 8.61 3.99 -6.13
N ARG A 31 9.09 4.64 -7.20
CA ARG A 31 10.34 5.37 -7.14
C ARG A 31 10.03 6.81 -6.80
N TYR A 32 10.59 7.29 -5.71
CA TYR A 32 10.24 8.57 -5.13
C TYR A 32 11.48 9.45 -4.94
N LYS A 33 11.38 10.71 -5.35
CA LYS A 33 12.44 11.69 -5.14
C LYS A 33 12.26 12.33 -3.77
N ARG A 34 13.21 12.08 -2.89
CA ARG A 34 13.20 12.60 -1.52
C ARG A 34 13.60 14.06 -1.48
N LEU A 35 13.41 14.67 -0.30
CA LEU A 35 13.78 16.06 -0.08
C LEU A 35 15.28 16.31 -0.25
N ASP A 36 16.10 15.30 0.00
CA ASP A 36 17.56 15.39 -0.18
C ASP A 36 17.99 15.28 -1.65
N GLY A 37 17.04 15.19 -2.57
CA GLY A 37 17.31 15.08 -4.00
C GLY A 37 17.59 13.67 -4.48
N LYS A 38 17.73 12.71 -3.57
CA LYS A 38 17.99 11.30 -3.91
C LYS A 38 16.70 10.56 -4.16
N SER A 39 16.74 9.63 -5.10
CA SER A 39 15.59 8.75 -5.37
C SER A 39 15.71 7.48 -4.55
N LYS A 40 14.57 7.00 -4.09
CA LYS A 40 14.48 5.74 -3.35
C LYS A 40 13.22 4.99 -3.77
N GLU A 41 13.29 3.67 -3.78
CA GLU A 41 12.13 2.84 -4.04
C GLU A 41 11.44 2.44 -2.75
N TYR A 42 10.12 2.48 -2.78
CA TYR A 42 9.27 2.08 -1.67
C TYR A 42 8.22 1.09 -2.14
N TRP A 43 7.95 0.11 -1.30
CA TRP A 43 6.84 -0.81 -1.48
C TRP A 43 5.68 -0.30 -0.64
N VAL A 44 4.56 0.03 -1.29
CA VAL A 44 3.45 0.68 -0.60
C VAL A 44 2.11 0.07 -1.00
N LEU A 45 1.18 0.11 -0.05
CA LEU A 45 -0.23 -0.17 -0.31
C LEU A 45 -0.94 1.17 -0.42
N ILE A 46 -1.57 1.41 -1.56
CA ILE A 46 -2.22 2.71 -1.83
C ILE A 46 -3.53 2.82 -1.06
N LEU A 47 -3.64 3.83 -0.22
CA LEU A 47 -4.88 4.14 0.50
C LEU A 47 -5.69 5.20 -0.22
N GLN A 48 -5.01 6.23 -0.75
CA GLN A 48 -5.62 7.26 -1.58
C GLN A 48 -4.59 7.71 -2.62
N PRO A 49 -4.87 7.50 -3.91
CA PRO A 49 -3.84 7.71 -4.93
C PRO A 49 -3.53 9.17 -5.24
N ARG A 50 -4.46 10.07 -5.00
CA ARG A 50 -4.24 11.48 -5.29
C ARG A 50 -5.28 12.32 -4.57
N TRP A 51 -4.82 13.05 -3.56
CA TRP A 51 -5.73 13.86 -2.76
C TRP A 51 -5.05 15.16 -2.35
N ARG A 52 -5.82 16.23 -2.37
CA ARG A 52 -5.35 17.53 -1.92
C ARG A 52 -6.38 18.12 -0.97
N GLY A 53 -5.94 18.43 0.25
CA GLY A 53 -6.78 19.13 1.21
C GLY A 53 -7.04 20.56 0.81
N PRO A 54 -8.03 21.22 1.42
CA PRO A 54 -8.41 22.59 1.05
C PRO A 54 -7.28 23.63 1.16
N THR A 55 -6.33 23.39 2.06
CA THR A 55 -5.21 24.31 2.30
C THR A 55 -3.89 23.81 1.71
N ASP A 56 -3.87 22.65 1.06
CA ASP A 56 -2.67 22.06 0.50
C ASP A 56 -2.38 22.62 -0.88
N GLU A 57 -1.12 22.92 -1.17
CA GLU A 57 -0.70 23.33 -2.51
C GLU A 57 -0.56 22.16 -3.46
N ASN A 58 -0.18 21.00 -2.93
CA ASN A 58 0.19 19.83 -3.72
C ASN A 58 -0.71 18.66 -3.45
N TYR A 59 -0.87 17.81 -4.47
CA TYR A 59 -1.52 16.52 -4.30
C TYR A 59 -0.61 15.55 -3.55
N LEU A 60 -1.21 14.76 -2.69
CA LEU A 60 -0.53 13.75 -1.88
C LEU A 60 -1.06 12.36 -2.23
N ILE A 61 -0.18 11.38 -2.13
CA ILE A 61 -0.54 9.98 -2.11
C ILE A 61 -0.52 9.54 -0.66
N HIS A 62 -1.63 8.97 -0.19
CA HIS A 62 -1.70 8.37 1.15
C HIS A 62 -1.51 6.86 1.01
N ALA A 63 -0.59 6.30 1.77
CA ALA A 63 -0.22 4.89 1.62
C ALA A 63 0.30 4.29 2.92
N LEU A 64 0.29 2.97 2.98
CA LEU A 64 1.00 2.24 4.03
C LEU A 64 2.34 1.79 3.45
N ASN A 65 3.42 2.12 4.12
CA ASN A 65 4.76 1.69 3.75
C ASN A 65 4.95 0.24 4.23
N LEU A 66 5.10 -0.69 3.29
CA LEU A 66 5.23 -2.10 3.62
C LEU A 66 6.54 -2.42 4.34
N ASP A 67 7.57 -1.57 4.21
CA ASP A 67 8.79 -1.71 5.00
C ASP A 67 8.53 -1.53 6.50
N ALA A 68 7.51 -0.75 6.84
CA ALA A 68 7.16 -0.45 8.22
C ALA A 68 5.99 -1.28 8.74
N LEU A 69 5.47 -2.21 7.93
CA LEU A 69 4.33 -3.04 8.30
C LEU A 69 4.76 -4.50 8.41
N PRO A 70 4.71 -5.08 9.62
CA PRO A 70 5.02 -6.51 9.78
C PRO A 70 4.07 -7.36 8.94
N ILE A 71 4.58 -8.47 8.40
CA ILE A 71 3.77 -9.32 7.53
C ILE A 71 2.57 -9.91 8.25
N ALA A 72 2.69 -10.20 9.55
CA ALA A 72 1.56 -10.69 10.33
C ALA A 72 0.42 -9.67 10.39
N GLU A 73 0.76 -8.40 10.48
CA GLU A 73 -0.25 -7.32 10.46
C GLU A 73 -0.83 -7.15 9.06
N PHE A 74 -0.03 -7.40 8.04
CA PHE A 74 -0.53 -7.40 6.68
C PHE A 74 -1.56 -8.53 6.46
N PHE A 75 -1.35 -9.72 7.02
CA PHE A 75 -2.33 -10.80 6.97
C PHE A 75 -3.67 -10.35 7.56
N ARG A 76 -3.63 -9.72 8.72
CA ARG A 76 -4.83 -9.20 9.36
C ARG A 76 -5.52 -8.14 8.51
N LEU A 77 -4.73 -7.29 7.89
CA LEU A 77 -5.25 -6.26 7.01
C LEU A 77 -5.99 -6.89 5.81
N VAL A 78 -5.41 -7.93 5.21
CA VAL A 78 -6.06 -8.64 4.11
C VAL A 78 -7.37 -9.29 4.57
N GLU A 79 -7.38 -9.92 5.74
CA GLU A 79 -8.60 -10.52 6.29
C GLU A 79 -9.68 -9.47 6.51
N GLU A 80 -9.31 -8.33 7.05
CA GLU A 80 -10.26 -7.27 7.38
C GLU A 80 -10.82 -6.57 6.14
N THR A 81 -10.00 -6.34 5.14
CA THR A 81 -10.39 -5.60 3.95
C THR A 81 -10.96 -6.51 2.86
N GLY A 82 -10.32 -7.65 2.64
CA GLY A 82 -10.65 -8.55 1.55
C GLY A 82 -10.05 -8.10 0.21
N VAL A 83 -9.96 -9.04 -0.72
CA VAL A 83 -9.43 -8.79 -2.06
C VAL A 83 -10.59 -8.56 -3.01
N ILE A 84 -10.52 -7.47 -3.78
CA ILE A 84 -11.52 -7.12 -4.80
C ILE A 84 -10.85 -6.98 -6.15
N GLY A 85 -11.67 -6.89 -7.19
CA GLY A 85 -11.19 -6.74 -8.56
C GLY A 85 -11.29 -8.05 -9.35
N SER A 86 -10.82 -7.99 -10.60
CA SER A 86 -10.93 -9.12 -11.52
C SER A 86 -9.96 -10.24 -11.14
N LYS A 87 -10.46 -11.49 -11.15
CA LYS A 87 -9.60 -12.65 -10.95
C LYS A 87 -8.76 -12.97 -12.19
N SER A 88 -9.23 -12.58 -13.36
CA SER A 88 -8.54 -12.85 -14.63
C SER A 88 -7.52 -11.77 -14.99
N LEU A 89 -7.66 -10.56 -14.46
CA LEU A 89 -6.74 -9.45 -14.71
C LEU A 89 -6.07 -9.08 -13.40
N TRP A 90 -4.89 -9.63 -13.17
CA TRP A 90 -4.20 -9.43 -11.92
C TRP A 90 -3.93 -7.96 -11.59
N LYS A 91 -3.79 -7.09 -12.60
CA LYS A 91 -3.56 -5.66 -12.38
C LYS A 91 -4.76 -4.96 -11.75
N ASP A 92 -5.94 -5.56 -11.81
CA ASP A 92 -7.15 -5.02 -11.21
C ASP A 92 -7.38 -5.53 -9.79
N ARG A 93 -6.61 -6.52 -9.35
CA ARG A 93 -6.73 -7.03 -7.99
C ARG A 93 -6.16 -6.05 -6.98
N ARG A 94 -6.89 -5.83 -5.91
CA ARG A 94 -6.50 -4.88 -4.88
C ARG A 94 -7.23 -5.20 -3.58
N LEU A 95 -6.76 -4.60 -2.49
CA LEU A 95 -7.46 -4.69 -1.22
C LEU A 95 -8.56 -3.65 -1.13
N ASP A 96 -9.66 -4.00 -0.49
CA ASP A 96 -10.78 -3.09 -0.29
C ASP A 96 -10.50 -2.16 0.90
N VAL A 97 -9.56 -1.23 0.70
CA VAL A 97 -9.10 -0.35 1.77
C VAL A 97 -10.15 0.66 2.22
N GLU A 98 -11.24 0.84 1.46
CA GLU A 98 -12.33 1.71 1.88
C GLU A 98 -13.00 1.20 3.16
N LYS A 99 -12.95 -0.11 3.40
CA LYS A 99 -13.47 -0.69 4.64
C LYS A 99 -12.77 -0.17 5.89
N LEU A 100 -11.58 0.36 5.75
CA LEU A 100 -10.83 0.94 6.88
C LEU A 100 -11.38 2.31 7.28
N GLN A 101 -12.17 2.93 6.41
CA GLN A 101 -12.73 4.27 6.62
C GLN A 101 -11.67 5.27 7.06
N LEU A 102 -10.69 5.46 6.19
CA LEU A 102 -9.62 6.43 6.42
C LEU A 102 -10.18 7.85 6.31
N ASP A 103 -9.99 8.64 7.37
CA ASP A 103 -10.18 10.08 7.32
C ASP A 103 -8.83 10.72 7.01
N MET A 104 -8.68 11.27 5.81
CA MET A 104 -7.42 11.84 5.37
C MET A 104 -7.05 13.11 6.12
N SER A 105 -8.03 13.86 6.59
CA SER A 105 -7.75 15.09 7.36
C SER A 105 -7.11 14.79 8.71
N SER A 106 -7.63 13.81 9.42
CA SER A 106 -7.08 13.38 10.72
C SER A 106 -6.06 12.27 10.61
N ARG A 107 -5.97 11.63 9.43
CA ARG A 107 -5.10 10.47 9.18
C ARG A 107 -5.38 9.31 10.14
N ARG A 108 -6.67 9.06 10.38
CA ARG A 108 -7.13 7.99 11.27
C ARG A 108 -8.01 7.01 10.53
N PHE A 109 -7.97 5.76 11.01
CA PHE A 109 -8.83 4.69 10.52
C PHE A 109 -9.97 4.51 11.52
N TYR A 110 -11.21 4.73 11.07
CA TYR A 110 -12.36 4.68 11.96
C TYR A 110 -13.06 3.33 12.00
N ASN A 111 -12.83 2.49 11.02
CA ASN A 111 -13.47 1.18 10.97
C ASN A 111 -12.42 0.08 10.80
N SER A 112 -11.59 -0.10 11.83
CA SER A 112 -10.57 -1.15 11.82
C SER A 112 -10.72 -1.99 13.07
N ASN A 113 -10.80 -3.32 12.87
CA ASN A 113 -10.80 -4.31 13.93
C ASN A 113 -9.38 -4.82 14.20
N LEU A 114 -8.39 -4.20 13.61
CA LEU A 114 -7.00 -4.57 13.86
C LEU A 114 -6.67 -4.33 15.32
N LYS A 115 -6.07 -5.32 15.92
CA LYS A 115 -5.81 -5.34 17.35
C LYS A 115 -4.91 -4.19 17.80
N ASP A 116 -3.99 -3.80 16.95
CA ASP A 116 -3.07 -2.72 17.24
C ASP A 116 -3.08 -1.68 16.13
N ALA A 117 -4.01 -0.74 16.25
CA ALA A 117 -4.15 0.34 15.28
C ALA A 117 -2.88 1.21 15.17
N LYS A 118 -2.03 1.21 16.19
CA LYS A 118 -0.77 1.96 16.15
C LYS A 118 0.17 1.43 15.08
N VAL A 119 0.10 0.13 14.78
CA VAL A 119 0.93 -0.47 13.74
C VAL A 119 0.58 0.12 12.38
N LEU A 120 -0.70 0.27 12.08
CA LEU A 120 -1.12 0.94 10.85
C LEU A 120 -0.67 2.39 10.82
N GLY A 121 -0.84 3.10 11.93
CA GLY A 121 -0.42 4.48 12.04
C GLY A 121 1.07 4.67 11.85
N SER A 122 1.88 3.74 12.35
CA SER A 122 3.33 3.80 12.19
C SER A 122 3.79 3.53 10.75
N ALA A 123 2.97 2.81 9.98
CA ALA A 123 3.26 2.53 8.57
C ALA A 123 2.66 3.59 7.62
N TYR A 124 1.78 4.42 8.11
CA TYR A 124 1.11 5.44 7.30
C TYR A 124 2.09 6.49 6.83
N ARG A 125 2.07 6.77 5.53
CA ARG A 125 2.94 7.79 4.92
C ARG A 125 2.16 8.59 3.90
N THR A 126 2.60 9.83 3.70
CA THR A 126 2.13 10.66 2.59
C THR A 126 3.31 10.96 1.69
N TYR A 127 3.07 10.95 0.39
CA TYR A 127 4.09 11.21 -0.62
C TYR A 127 3.57 12.28 -1.55
N LEU A 128 4.45 13.23 -1.92
CA LEU A 128 4.09 14.24 -2.91
C LEU A 128 3.91 13.56 -4.27
N PHE A 129 2.73 13.70 -4.85
CA PHE A 129 2.43 13.07 -6.13
C PHE A 129 3.44 13.50 -7.21
N LYS A 130 3.81 14.78 -7.21
CA LYS A 130 4.76 15.33 -8.20
C LYS A 130 6.16 14.70 -8.10
N ASN A 131 6.52 14.17 -6.94
CA ASN A 131 7.86 13.59 -6.73
C ASN A 131 7.94 12.11 -7.04
N VAL A 132 6.83 11.51 -7.45
CA VAL A 132 6.82 10.11 -7.89
C VAL A 132 7.32 10.05 -9.33
N ALA A 133 8.46 9.39 -9.53
CA ALA A 133 9.10 9.29 -10.84
C ALA A 133 8.54 8.12 -11.66
N SER A 134 8.30 6.98 -11.01
CA SER A 134 7.77 5.80 -11.68
C SER A 134 7.03 4.91 -10.69
N VAL A 135 6.12 4.11 -11.22
CA VAL A 135 5.32 3.19 -10.43
C VAL A 135 5.21 1.86 -11.16
N ARG A 136 5.35 0.77 -10.43
CA ARG A 136 5.09 -0.58 -10.93
C ARG A 136 4.02 -1.21 -10.05
N VAL A 137 2.90 -1.60 -10.66
CA VAL A 137 1.88 -2.36 -9.93
C VAL A 137 2.36 -3.79 -9.75
N CYS A 138 2.13 -4.35 -8.57
CA CYS A 138 2.61 -5.67 -8.22
C CYS A 138 1.47 -6.67 -8.18
N ASP A 139 1.69 -7.83 -8.80
CA ASP A 139 0.81 -8.98 -8.64
C ASP A 139 1.17 -9.66 -7.33
N TYR A 140 0.52 -9.22 -6.27
CA TYR A 140 0.80 -9.70 -4.93
C TYR A 140 -0.05 -10.92 -4.61
N ASN A 141 0.56 -11.91 -3.97
CA ASN A 141 -0.18 -13.05 -3.48
C ASN A 141 -0.95 -12.66 -2.20
N PHE A 142 -2.23 -12.39 -2.35
CA PHE A 142 -3.09 -11.94 -1.25
C PHE A 142 -3.62 -13.10 -0.40
N GLY A 143 -2.84 -14.16 -0.22
CA GLY A 143 -3.26 -15.25 0.65
C GLY A 143 -3.55 -14.76 2.08
N THR A 144 -4.38 -15.50 2.78
CA THR A 144 -4.80 -15.17 4.15
C THR A 144 -4.17 -16.08 5.20
N SER A 145 -3.36 -17.04 4.78
CA SER A 145 -2.65 -17.96 5.67
C SER A 145 -1.16 -17.94 5.34
N VAL A 146 -0.37 -18.48 6.24
CA VAL A 146 1.07 -18.61 6.03
C VAL A 146 1.36 -19.40 4.76
N GLU A 147 0.62 -20.46 4.50
CA GLU A 147 0.78 -21.28 3.30
C GLU A 147 0.45 -20.50 2.04
N ASP A 148 -0.65 -19.73 2.07
CA ASP A 148 -1.09 -18.94 0.93
C ASP A 148 -0.05 -17.90 0.52
N PHE A 149 0.75 -17.43 1.48
CA PHE A 149 1.82 -16.48 1.22
C PHE A 149 3.15 -17.17 0.88
N GLY A 150 3.17 -18.50 0.80
CA GLY A 150 4.37 -19.25 0.49
C GLY A 150 5.38 -19.27 1.62
N ILE A 151 4.97 -18.99 2.85
CA ILE A 151 5.81 -19.03 4.03
C ILE A 151 5.51 -20.34 4.75
N GLU A 152 6.54 -21.11 5.05
CA GLU A 152 6.40 -22.37 5.78
C GLU A 152 6.72 -22.18 7.25
N ASP A 153 6.01 -22.93 8.07
CA ASP A 153 6.23 -22.90 9.52
C ASP A 153 7.54 -23.62 9.91
#